data_981d74ab5d4a2d509c9977255bf2df71
#
_entry.id   981d74ab5d4a2d509c9977255bf2df71
#
_cell.length_a   1.000
_cell.length_b   1.000
_cell.length_c   1.000
_cell.angle_alpha   90.00
_cell.angle_beta   90.00
_cell.angle_gamma   90.00
#
_symmetry.space_group_name_H-M   'P 1'
#
loop_
_entity.id
_entity.type
_entity.pdbx_description
1 polymer ?
#
loop_
_entity_poly.entity_id
_entity_poly.type
_entity_poly.pdbx_seq_one_letter_code
_entity_poly.pdbx_strand_id
1 'polypeptide(L)'
;VHGPLSDAIGRRPVILGGLGIFTLASVGCALAPDLSTLLAFRALQGLSAGVGLIVGRAVIRDVLQGSDAQRLMSQVSMVFGIAPAIAPIIGGWMLGVGRWPLIFWFLAGFSTLLICSTALWLPETHPQPSRMPLRAGRLLRDYVAIALNPRFQRLAAAGAFGFAGLFLYIASAPAFVLDLLGLGERDFAWLFLPTIGGMTLGAFISGRVAGRWQPTYQVGVGYACIGVAAIGNVAYNAFIPVLTVPWAVLPMVLASFGVALMFPVLALAILDMYPRQRGSASSLQAFTQLVLNAVVAGVLSPLLSHHGLHLALGMAGFTLLGWLFWRWEARVARRFPPPPSSPTLEPGEQL
;
A
#
# COMPACT_ATOMS: atom_id res chain seq x y z
N VAL A 1 -8.11 -12.11 -5.68
CA VAL A 1 -9.29 -12.92 -5.35
C VAL A 1 -10.30 -12.15 -4.50
N HIS A 2 -9.88 -11.42 -3.44
CA HIS A 2 -10.79 -10.74 -2.50
C HIS A 2 -11.67 -9.66 -3.14
N GLY A 3 -11.15 -8.92 -4.10
CA GLY A 3 -11.90 -7.86 -4.79
C GLY A 3 -13.14 -8.40 -5.48
N PRO A 4 -13.00 -9.29 -6.49
CA PRO A 4 -14.14 -9.88 -7.18
C PRO A 4 -15.10 -10.62 -6.27
N LEU A 5 -14.56 -11.29 -5.24
CA LEU A 5 -15.39 -11.93 -4.25
C LEU A 5 -16.28 -10.90 -3.53
N SER A 6 -15.70 -9.73 -3.18
CA SER A 6 -16.44 -8.65 -2.53
C SER A 6 -17.41 -7.92 -3.48
N ASP A 7 -17.11 -7.89 -4.78
CA ASP A 7 -18.03 -7.38 -5.81
C ASP A 7 -19.25 -8.31 -6.02
N ALA A 8 -19.08 -9.62 -5.71
CA ALA A 8 -20.11 -10.63 -5.93
C ALA A 8 -21.00 -10.89 -4.72
N ILE A 9 -20.43 -11.03 -3.54
CA ILE A 9 -21.18 -11.42 -2.32
C ILE A 9 -21.37 -10.28 -1.33
N GLY A 10 -20.73 -9.13 -1.57
CA GLY A 10 -20.77 -7.95 -0.71
C GLY A 10 -19.46 -7.73 0.05
N ARG A 11 -19.26 -6.50 0.52
CA ARG A 11 -18.03 -6.07 1.20
C ARG A 11 -17.91 -6.72 2.58
N ARG A 12 -18.97 -6.58 3.38
CA ARG A 12 -19.01 -7.03 4.77
C ARG A 12 -18.78 -8.53 4.94
N PRO A 13 -19.46 -9.44 4.20
CA PRO A 13 -19.23 -10.88 4.29
C PRO A 13 -17.78 -11.28 3.97
N VAL A 14 -17.16 -10.61 2.97
CA VAL A 14 -15.78 -10.92 2.56
C VAL A 14 -14.79 -10.45 3.61
N ILE A 15 -15.00 -9.29 4.23
CA ILE A 15 -14.15 -8.81 5.34
C ILE A 15 -14.26 -9.77 6.52
N LEU A 16 -15.46 -10.12 6.95
CA LEU A 16 -15.68 -11.04 8.07
C LEU A 16 -15.09 -12.43 7.81
N GLY A 17 -15.30 -12.98 6.61
CA GLY A 17 -14.73 -14.26 6.21
C GLY A 17 -13.20 -14.24 6.17
N GLY A 18 -12.61 -13.21 5.60
CA GLY A 18 -11.16 -13.05 5.55
C GLY A 18 -10.52 -12.89 6.93
N LEU A 19 -11.12 -12.07 7.80
CA LEU A 19 -10.68 -11.94 9.20
C LEU A 19 -10.84 -13.27 9.97
N GLY A 20 -11.92 -14.02 9.72
CA GLY A 20 -12.12 -15.35 10.30
C GLY A 20 -11.02 -16.34 9.90
N ILE A 21 -10.68 -16.40 8.60
CA ILE A 21 -9.57 -17.23 8.11
C ILE A 21 -8.23 -16.77 8.72
N PHE A 22 -8.00 -15.45 8.81
CA PHE A 22 -6.78 -14.90 9.43
C PHE A 22 -6.68 -15.28 10.91
N THR A 23 -7.80 -15.23 11.65
CA THR A 23 -7.85 -15.63 13.07
C THR A 23 -7.50 -17.10 13.23
N LEU A 24 -8.16 -17.99 12.45
CA LEU A 24 -7.91 -19.43 12.51
C LEU A 24 -6.45 -19.76 12.12
N ALA A 25 -5.93 -19.10 11.08
CA ALA A 25 -4.54 -19.26 10.67
C ALA A 25 -3.56 -18.76 11.75
N SER A 26 -3.89 -17.69 12.46
CA SER A 26 -3.07 -17.19 13.58
C SER A 26 -3.06 -18.16 14.75
N VAL A 27 -4.21 -18.74 15.11
CA VAL A 27 -4.27 -19.80 16.11
C VAL A 27 -3.45 -21.03 15.67
N GLY A 28 -3.57 -21.43 14.40
CA GLY A 28 -2.77 -22.51 13.83
C GLY A 28 -1.26 -22.25 13.89
N CYS A 29 -0.83 -21.02 13.62
CA CYS A 29 0.58 -20.62 13.81
C CYS A 29 1.02 -20.72 15.27
N ALA A 30 0.19 -20.28 16.22
CA ALA A 30 0.50 -20.32 17.65
C ALA A 30 0.65 -21.76 18.19
N LEU A 31 -0.08 -22.70 17.60
CA LEU A 31 -0.12 -24.11 17.99
C LEU A 31 0.77 -25.01 17.11
N ALA A 32 1.48 -24.44 16.13
CA ALA A 32 2.27 -25.23 15.17
C ALA A 32 3.37 -26.03 15.87
N PRO A 33 3.40 -27.38 15.70
CA PRO A 33 4.41 -28.24 16.34
C PRO A 33 5.77 -28.20 15.62
N ASP A 34 5.78 -27.82 14.34
CA ASP A 34 6.95 -27.82 13.48
C ASP A 34 6.92 -26.65 12.49
N LEU A 35 8.07 -26.40 11.84
CA LEU A 35 8.24 -25.30 10.89
C LEU A 35 7.33 -25.43 9.66
N SER A 36 7.12 -26.65 9.15
CA SER A 36 6.30 -26.88 7.95
C SER A 36 4.83 -26.51 8.20
N THR A 37 4.30 -26.91 9.34
CA THR A 37 2.95 -26.56 9.81
C THR A 37 2.85 -25.04 10.02
N LEU A 38 3.84 -24.42 10.64
CA LEU A 38 3.90 -22.98 10.81
C LEU A 38 3.86 -22.26 9.44
N LEU A 39 4.67 -22.67 8.48
CA LEU A 39 4.70 -22.07 7.14
C LEU A 39 3.38 -22.23 6.38
N ALA A 40 2.71 -23.37 6.52
CA ALA A 40 1.39 -23.60 5.93
C ALA A 40 0.35 -22.59 6.47
N PHE A 41 0.28 -22.42 7.79
CA PHE A 41 -0.62 -21.43 8.40
C PHE A 41 -0.20 -19.99 8.09
N ARG A 42 1.09 -19.69 7.97
CA ARG A 42 1.59 -18.39 7.51
C ARG A 42 1.18 -18.10 6.07
N ALA A 43 1.19 -19.08 5.18
CA ALA A 43 0.67 -18.92 3.84
C ALA A 43 -0.85 -18.60 3.84
N LEU A 44 -1.62 -19.30 4.66
CA LEU A 44 -3.06 -19.05 4.83
C LEU A 44 -3.33 -17.65 5.43
N GLN A 45 -2.54 -17.23 6.41
CA GLN A 45 -2.54 -15.87 6.96
C GLN A 45 -2.29 -14.82 5.87
N GLY A 46 -1.24 -15.04 5.04
CA GLY A 46 -0.91 -14.15 3.93
C GLY A 46 -2.02 -14.05 2.88
N LEU A 47 -2.66 -15.17 2.55
CA LEU A 47 -3.80 -15.20 1.63
C LEU A 47 -4.99 -14.38 2.14
N SER A 48 -5.23 -14.33 3.44
CA SER A 48 -6.36 -13.62 4.04
C SER A 48 -6.05 -12.18 4.45
N ALA A 49 -4.81 -11.83 4.78
CA ALA A 49 -4.42 -10.52 5.28
C ALA A 49 -4.73 -9.34 4.32
N GLY A 50 -4.73 -9.60 3.01
CA GLY A 50 -5.01 -8.59 1.99
C GLY A 50 -6.47 -8.08 1.96
N VAL A 51 -7.39 -8.76 2.62
CA VAL A 51 -8.83 -8.41 2.64
C VAL A 51 -9.06 -6.98 3.13
N GLY A 52 -8.46 -6.61 4.26
CA GLY A 52 -8.66 -5.28 4.86
C GLY A 52 -8.23 -4.15 3.92
N LEU A 53 -7.06 -4.29 3.28
CA LEU A 53 -6.55 -3.29 2.37
C LEU A 53 -7.36 -3.19 1.07
N ILE A 54 -7.66 -4.34 0.46
CA ILE A 54 -8.29 -4.40 -0.87
C ILE A 54 -9.77 -4.00 -0.77
N VAL A 55 -10.50 -4.63 0.14
CA VAL A 55 -11.94 -4.39 0.28
C VAL A 55 -12.19 -3.08 1.00
N GLY A 56 -11.35 -2.71 1.97
CA GLY A 56 -11.45 -1.41 2.67
C GLY A 56 -11.35 -0.21 1.73
N ARG A 57 -10.45 -0.23 0.74
CA ARG A 57 -10.37 0.82 -0.29
C ARG A 57 -11.64 0.90 -1.13
N ALA A 58 -12.22 -0.25 -1.46
CA ALA A 58 -13.49 -0.30 -2.20
C ALA A 58 -14.65 0.26 -1.37
N VAL A 59 -14.73 -0.10 -0.07
CA VAL A 59 -15.72 0.45 0.89
C VAL A 59 -15.62 1.97 0.99
N ILE A 60 -14.41 2.52 1.13
CA ILE A 60 -14.20 3.97 1.18
C ILE A 60 -14.82 4.64 -0.04
N ARG A 61 -14.60 4.08 -1.22
CA ARG A 61 -15.11 4.67 -2.46
C ARG A 61 -16.59 4.40 -2.71
N ASP A 62 -17.14 3.35 -2.12
CA ASP A 62 -18.60 3.07 -2.17
C ASP A 62 -19.38 4.08 -1.31
N VAL A 63 -18.79 4.54 -0.19
CA VAL A 63 -19.45 5.44 0.78
C VAL A 63 -19.13 6.92 0.53
N LEU A 64 -17.91 7.23 0.09
CA LEU A 64 -17.40 8.60 -0.03
C LEU A 64 -16.96 8.91 -1.46
N GLN A 65 -17.04 10.20 -1.83
CA GLN A 65 -16.62 10.70 -3.13
C GLN A 65 -15.69 11.92 -2.98
N GLY A 66 -14.96 12.23 -4.07
CA GLY A 66 -14.12 13.44 -4.14
C GLY A 66 -13.11 13.57 -2.99
N SER A 67 -13.10 14.73 -2.37
CA SER A 67 -12.16 15.11 -1.30
C SER A 67 -12.31 14.27 -0.03
N ASP A 68 -13.52 13.83 0.31
CA ASP A 68 -13.76 13.07 1.54
C ASP A 68 -13.22 11.63 1.41
N ALA A 69 -13.38 11.02 0.24
CA ALA A 69 -12.73 9.75 -0.06
C ALA A 69 -11.20 9.87 0.00
N GLN A 70 -10.62 10.96 -0.53
CA GLN A 70 -9.18 11.21 -0.47
C GLN A 70 -8.70 11.42 0.98
N ARG A 71 -9.43 12.17 1.80
CA ARG A 71 -9.10 12.37 3.23
C ARG A 71 -9.06 11.05 3.98
N LEU A 72 -10.11 10.22 3.85
CA LEU A 72 -10.16 8.92 4.52
C LEU A 72 -9.08 7.97 3.99
N MET A 73 -8.82 7.95 2.68
CA MET A 73 -7.74 7.16 2.09
C MET A 73 -6.36 7.59 2.62
N SER A 74 -6.16 8.89 2.84
CA SER A 74 -4.93 9.43 3.43
C SER A 74 -4.77 9.01 4.90
N GLN A 75 -5.85 9.00 5.69
CA GLN A 75 -5.84 8.50 7.07
C GLN A 75 -5.48 7.00 7.11
N VAL A 76 -6.05 6.19 6.23
CA VAL A 76 -5.69 4.77 6.09
C VAL A 76 -4.21 4.62 5.73
N SER A 77 -3.70 5.43 4.81
CA SER A 77 -2.28 5.43 4.44
C SER A 77 -1.38 5.83 5.61
N MET A 78 -1.82 6.75 6.47
CA MET A 78 -1.10 7.14 7.69
C MET A 78 -1.00 5.95 8.68
N VAL A 79 -2.10 5.24 8.92
CA VAL A 79 -2.10 4.03 9.76
C VAL A 79 -1.16 2.96 9.18
N PHE A 80 -1.18 2.77 7.86
CA PHE A 80 -0.26 1.86 7.16
C PHE A 80 1.22 2.28 7.33
N GLY A 81 1.49 3.57 7.38
CA GLY A 81 2.84 4.10 7.62
C GLY A 81 3.34 3.84 9.04
N ILE A 82 2.44 3.95 10.02
CA ILE A 82 2.78 3.82 11.46
C ILE A 82 2.93 2.34 11.86
N ALA A 83 2.13 1.45 11.29
CA ALA A 83 2.09 0.03 11.66
C ALA A 83 3.47 -0.67 11.63
N PRO A 84 4.34 -0.49 10.61
CA PRO A 84 5.65 -1.11 10.57
C PRO A 84 6.61 -0.66 11.69
N ALA A 85 6.39 0.51 12.32
CA ALA A 85 7.20 0.92 13.47
C ALA A 85 6.70 0.33 14.77
N ILE A 86 5.38 0.32 14.95
CA ILE A 86 4.76 -0.18 16.17
C ILE A 86 4.90 -1.70 16.26
N ALA A 87 4.76 -2.42 15.14
CA ALA A 87 4.77 -3.87 15.13
C ALA A 87 6.07 -4.51 15.68
N PRO A 88 7.29 -4.07 15.33
CA PRO A 88 8.51 -4.61 15.93
C PRO A 88 8.64 -4.30 17.44
N ILE A 89 8.16 -3.13 17.87
CA ILE A 89 8.20 -2.73 19.30
C ILE A 89 7.29 -3.66 20.11
N ILE A 90 6.05 -3.85 19.65
CA ILE A 90 5.10 -4.77 20.29
C ILE A 90 5.65 -6.20 20.26
N GLY A 91 6.15 -6.66 19.10
CA GLY A 91 6.72 -8.00 18.93
C GLY A 91 7.92 -8.25 19.84
N GLY A 92 8.85 -7.30 19.93
CA GLY A 92 10.02 -7.38 20.81
C GLY A 92 9.63 -7.40 22.29
N TRP A 93 8.66 -6.58 22.70
CA TRP A 93 8.14 -6.60 24.07
C TRP A 93 7.47 -7.94 24.41
N MET A 94 6.68 -8.49 23.50
CA MET A 94 6.03 -9.79 23.67
C MET A 94 7.05 -10.94 23.78
N LEU A 95 8.14 -10.89 23.04
CA LEU A 95 9.23 -11.86 23.14
C LEU A 95 9.99 -11.76 24.49
N GLY A 96 10.07 -10.56 25.06
CA GLY A 96 10.66 -10.33 26.38
C GLY A 96 9.80 -10.86 27.54
N VAL A 97 8.49 -10.96 27.35
CA VAL A 97 7.53 -11.44 28.38
C VAL A 97 7.20 -12.92 28.22
N GLY A 98 7.26 -13.45 27.00
CA GLY A 98 6.82 -14.80 26.71
C GLY A 98 7.52 -15.46 25.52
N ARG A 99 6.97 -16.61 25.10
CA ARG A 99 7.48 -17.35 23.94
C ARG A 99 6.93 -16.73 22.64
N TRP A 100 7.61 -16.99 21.51
CA TRP A 100 7.20 -16.53 20.18
C TRP A 100 5.71 -16.82 19.78
N PRO A 101 5.04 -17.91 20.22
CA PRO A 101 3.61 -18.12 19.92
C PRO A 101 2.70 -17.01 20.47
N LEU A 102 3.13 -16.25 21.47
CA LEU A 102 2.38 -15.14 22.04
C LEU A 102 2.05 -14.08 20.98
N ILE A 103 2.94 -13.86 20.02
CA ILE A 103 2.73 -12.94 18.89
C ILE A 103 1.49 -13.38 18.08
N PHE A 104 1.36 -14.67 17.81
CA PHE A 104 0.24 -15.19 17.04
C PHE A 104 -1.08 -15.20 17.85
N TRP A 105 -1.00 -15.44 19.15
CA TRP A 105 -2.16 -15.26 20.03
C TRP A 105 -2.64 -13.82 20.08
N PHE A 106 -1.72 -12.85 20.12
CA PHE A 106 -2.06 -11.44 20.01
C PHE A 106 -2.75 -11.12 18.67
N LEU A 107 -2.22 -11.62 17.56
CA LEU A 107 -2.84 -11.44 16.24
C LEU A 107 -4.25 -12.07 16.17
N ALA A 108 -4.44 -13.24 16.75
CA ALA A 108 -5.73 -13.90 16.84
C ALA A 108 -6.73 -13.10 17.68
N GLY A 109 -6.32 -12.58 18.83
CA GLY A 109 -7.16 -11.72 19.68
C GLY A 109 -7.51 -10.41 19.01
N PHE A 110 -6.53 -9.77 18.38
CA PHE A 110 -6.73 -8.51 17.65
C PHE A 110 -7.66 -8.68 16.43
N SER A 111 -7.49 -9.75 15.66
CA SER A 111 -8.39 -10.03 14.53
C SER A 111 -9.80 -10.41 14.97
N THR A 112 -9.97 -11.09 16.12
CA THR A 112 -11.28 -11.34 16.73
C THR A 112 -11.97 -10.03 17.13
N LEU A 113 -11.24 -9.09 17.73
CA LEU A 113 -11.75 -7.75 18.02
C LEU A 113 -12.22 -7.03 16.75
N LEU A 114 -11.44 -7.13 15.65
CA LEU A 114 -11.83 -6.55 14.36
C LEU A 114 -13.07 -7.24 13.77
N ILE A 115 -13.24 -8.56 13.94
CA ILE A 115 -14.45 -9.27 13.55
C ILE A 115 -15.67 -8.71 14.30
N CYS A 116 -15.58 -8.60 15.62
CA CYS A 116 -16.64 -8.04 16.44
C CYS A 116 -16.97 -6.60 16.03
N SER A 117 -15.96 -5.74 15.86
CA SER A 117 -16.13 -4.36 15.44
C SER A 117 -16.79 -4.27 14.06
N THR A 118 -16.32 -5.07 13.10
CA THR A 118 -16.90 -5.11 11.75
C THR A 118 -18.34 -5.62 11.75
N ALA A 119 -18.62 -6.65 12.56
CA ALA A 119 -19.96 -7.22 12.67
C ALA A 119 -20.95 -6.24 13.29
N LEU A 120 -20.52 -5.42 14.25
CA LEU A 120 -21.39 -4.49 14.97
C LEU A 120 -21.59 -3.16 14.22
N TRP A 121 -20.52 -2.63 13.59
CA TRP A 121 -20.52 -1.23 13.12
C TRP A 121 -20.42 -1.07 11.59
N LEU A 122 -19.94 -2.08 10.86
CA LEU A 122 -19.82 -1.93 9.41
C LEU A 122 -21.11 -2.40 8.71
N PRO A 123 -21.91 -1.49 8.12
CA PRO A 123 -23.03 -1.89 7.28
C PRO A 123 -22.53 -2.48 5.95
N GLU A 124 -23.40 -3.19 5.23
CA GLU A 124 -23.09 -3.61 3.86
C GLU A 124 -23.12 -2.38 2.93
N THR A 125 -22.02 -2.10 2.27
CA THR A 125 -21.86 -0.93 1.38
C THR A 125 -22.07 -1.26 -0.09
N HIS A 126 -22.20 -2.57 -0.42
CA HIS A 126 -22.42 -3.03 -1.79
C HIS A 126 -23.74 -3.81 -1.89
N PRO A 127 -24.88 -3.13 -2.13
CA PRO A 127 -26.21 -3.73 -2.09
C PRO A 127 -26.40 -4.76 -3.21
N GLN A 128 -27.32 -5.72 -2.98
CA GLN A 128 -27.60 -6.83 -3.91
C GLN A 128 -27.78 -6.43 -5.38
N PRO A 129 -28.53 -5.37 -5.73
CA PRO A 129 -28.72 -4.99 -7.14
C PRO A 129 -27.43 -4.61 -7.88
N SER A 130 -26.39 -4.21 -7.15
CA SER A 130 -25.08 -3.82 -7.70
C SER A 130 -24.10 -4.98 -7.79
N ARG A 131 -24.44 -6.16 -7.25
CA ARG A 131 -23.53 -7.32 -7.18
C ARG A 131 -23.39 -8.00 -8.54
N MET A 132 -22.17 -8.37 -8.84
CA MET A 132 -21.84 -9.09 -10.08
C MET A 132 -21.70 -10.59 -9.79
N PRO A 133 -22.40 -11.49 -10.52
CA PRO A 133 -22.29 -12.92 -10.28
C PRO A 133 -20.87 -13.41 -10.54
N LEU A 134 -20.33 -14.21 -9.60
CA LEU A 134 -19.05 -14.89 -9.71
C LEU A 134 -19.09 -15.96 -10.83
N ARG A 135 -18.72 -15.55 -12.03
CA ARG A 135 -18.52 -16.48 -13.16
C ARG A 135 -17.03 -16.46 -13.50
N ALA A 136 -16.32 -17.55 -13.27
CA ALA A 136 -14.86 -17.63 -13.43
C ALA A 136 -14.38 -17.11 -14.80
N GLY A 137 -15.07 -17.46 -15.88
CA GLY A 137 -14.73 -16.97 -17.23
C GLY A 137 -14.95 -15.46 -17.40
N ARG A 138 -16.00 -14.89 -16.76
CA ARG A 138 -16.23 -13.44 -16.76
C ARG A 138 -15.17 -12.72 -15.92
N LEU A 139 -14.87 -13.24 -14.73
CA LEU A 139 -13.84 -12.71 -13.86
C LEU A 139 -12.48 -12.64 -14.57
N LEU A 140 -12.07 -13.73 -15.21
CA LEU A 140 -10.81 -13.75 -15.95
C LEU A 140 -10.82 -12.70 -17.07
N ARG A 141 -11.92 -12.60 -17.82
CA ARG A 141 -12.07 -11.60 -18.88
C ARG A 141 -12.00 -10.18 -18.31
N ASP A 142 -12.67 -9.92 -17.19
CA ASP A 142 -12.69 -8.60 -16.54
C ASP A 142 -11.29 -8.24 -16.01
N TYR A 143 -10.58 -9.17 -15.39
CA TYR A 143 -9.19 -8.96 -14.97
C TYR A 143 -8.27 -8.69 -16.16
N VAL A 144 -8.39 -9.47 -17.23
CA VAL A 144 -7.60 -9.25 -18.45
C VAL A 144 -7.94 -7.89 -19.06
N ALA A 145 -9.22 -7.52 -19.13
CA ALA A 145 -9.64 -6.23 -19.65
C ALA A 145 -9.08 -5.06 -18.82
N ILE A 146 -9.11 -5.16 -17.47
CA ILE A 146 -8.51 -4.16 -16.58
C ILE A 146 -6.98 -4.14 -16.75
N ALA A 147 -6.34 -5.32 -16.76
CA ALA A 147 -4.88 -5.45 -16.88
C ALA A 147 -4.36 -4.91 -18.21
N LEU A 148 -5.09 -5.12 -19.30
CA LEU A 148 -4.72 -4.66 -20.65
C LEU A 148 -5.09 -3.18 -20.88
N ASN A 149 -5.84 -2.53 -19.98
CA ASN A 149 -6.17 -1.12 -20.12
C ASN A 149 -4.90 -0.26 -19.97
N PRO A 150 -4.48 0.48 -21.01
CA PRO A 150 -3.23 1.23 -20.96
C PRO A 150 -3.23 2.32 -19.88
N ARG A 151 -4.39 2.89 -19.54
CA ARG A 151 -4.51 3.89 -18.50
C ARG A 151 -4.33 3.28 -17.11
N PHE A 152 -4.93 2.10 -16.87
CA PHE A 152 -4.71 1.35 -15.65
C PHE A 152 -3.23 1.00 -15.48
N GLN A 153 -2.58 0.49 -16.53
CA GLN A 153 -1.16 0.11 -16.49
C GLN A 153 -0.28 1.31 -16.12
N ARG A 154 -0.50 2.48 -16.73
CA ARG A 154 0.27 3.69 -16.44
C ARG A 154 0.08 4.16 -14.99
N LEU A 155 -1.15 4.20 -14.50
CA LEU A 155 -1.44 4.63 -13.13
C LEU A 155 -0.94 3.62 -12.08
N ALA A 156 -1.15 2.32 -12.32
CA ALA A 156 -0.68 1.26 -11.43
C ALA A 156 0.86 1.21 -11.38
N ALA A 157 1.53 1.30 -12.54
CA ALA A 157 2.98 1.36 -12.63
C ALA A 157 3.53 2.62 -11.96
N ALA A 158 2.91 3.79 -12.17
CA ALA A 158 3.31 5.01 -11.47
C ALA A 158 3.27 4.80 -9.94
N GLY A 159 2.17 4.29 -9.38
CA GLY A 159 2.06 4.03 -7.95
C GLY A 159 3.09 2.99 -7.46
N ALA A 160 3.22 1.87 -8.18
CA ALA A 160 4.09 0.77 -7.81
C ALA A 160 5.57 1.17 -7.83
N PHE A 161 6.05 1.76 -8.92
CA PHE A 161 7.44 2.22 -9.03
C PHE A 161 7.73 3.42 -8.12
N GLY A 162 6.77 4.33 -7.91
CA GLY A 162 6.93 5.43 -6.97
C GLY A 162 7.14 4.97 -5.51
N PHE A 163 6.57 3.83 -5.12
CA PHE A 163 6.80 3.23 -3.81
C PHE A 163 8.03 2.31 -3.77
N ALA A 164 8.38 1.66 -4.88
CA ALA A 164 9.41 0.62 -4.93
C ALA A 164 10.80 1.12 -4.50
N GLY A 165 11.13 2.39 -4.78
CA GLY A 165 12.39 3.00 -4.34
C GLY A 165 12.50 3.07 -2.81
N LEU A 166 11.44 3.44 -2.12
CA LEU A 166 11.37 3.42 -0.66
C LEU A 166 11.35 1.97 -0.13
N PHE A 167 10.60 1.09 -0.78
CA PHE A 167 10.51 -0.31 -0.39
C PHE A 167 11.84 -1.05 -0.52
N LEU A 168 12.70 -0.65 -1.46
CA LEU A 168 14.05 -1.21 -1.58
C LEU A 168 14.86 -1.00 -0.29
N TYR A 169 14.80 0.18 0.34
CA TYR A 169 15.43 0.43 1.63
C TYR A 169 14.78 -0.34 2.77
N ILE A 170 13.46 -0.49 2.76
CA ILE A 170 12.74 -1.30 3.76
C ILE A 170 13.15 -2.77 3.64
N ALA A 171 13.20 -3.32 2.43
CA ALA A 171 13.63 -4.70 2.18
C ALA A 171 15.10 -4.94 2.50
N SER A 172 15.95 -3.93 2.28
CA SER A 172 17.39 -3.96 2.57
C SER A 172 17.72 -3.46 3.98
N ALA A 173 16.74 -3.24 4.86
CA ALA A 173 16.95 -2.64 6.17
C ALA A 173 18.04 -3.33 7.02
N PRO A 174 18.13 -4.69 7.09
CA PRO A 174 19.22 -5.33 7.81
C PRO A 174 20.61 -4.94 7.27
N ALA A 175 20.84 -5.08 5.97
CA ALA A 175 22.12 -4.71 5.36
C ALA A 175 22.39 -3.21 5.47
N PHE A 176 21.38 -2.36 5.30
CA PHE A 176 21.55 -0.92 5.41
C PHE A 176 21.92 -0.48 6.83
N VAL A 177 21.23 -0.98 7.86
CA VAL A 177 21.44 -0.57 9.25
C VAL A 177 22.69 -1.23 9.85
N LEU A 178 22.86 -2.55 9.67
CA LEU A 178 23.94 -3.29 10.33
C LEU A 178 25.27 -3.18 9.58
N ASP A 179 25.23 -3.36 8.24
CA ASP A 179 26.46 -3.45 7.44
C ASP A 179 26.92 -2.08 6.92
N LEU A 180 26.00 -1.26 6.38
CA LEU A 180 26.38 0.02 5.76
C LEU A 180 26.49 1.16 6.76
N LEU A 181 25.62 1.23 7.76
CA LEU A 181 25.69 2.23 8.83
C LEU A 181 26.53 1.78 10.02
N GLY A 182 26.84 0.47 10.14
CA GLY A 182 27.62 -0.09 11.25
C GLY A 182 26.90 0.04 12.61
N LEU A 183 25.57 0.08 12.61
CA LEU A 183 24.74 0.23 13.81
C LEU A 183 24.30 -1.12 14.38
N GLY A 184 23.77 -1.12 15.60
CA GLY A 184 23.31 -2.34 16.25
C GLY A 184 21.86 -2.73 15.92
N GLU A 185 21.45 -3.93 16.37
CA GLU A 185 20.10 -4.46 16.17
C GLU A 185 18.98 -3.56 16.80
N ARG A 186 19.32 -2.73 17.78
CA ARG A 186 18.37 -1.79 18.41
C ARG A 186 18.19 -0.49 17.64
N ASP A 187 19.04 -0.23 16.65
CA ASP A 187 19.14 1.03 15.94
C ASP A 187 18.30 1.08 14.65
N PHE A 188 17.52 0.05 14.35
CA PHE A 188 16.55 0.07 13.24
C PHE A 188 15.58 1.25 13.33
N ALA A 189 15.39 1.79 14.53
CA ALA A 189 14.60 2.99 14.77
C ALA A 189 15.07 4.19 13.94
N TRP A 190 16.38 4.32 13.67
CA TRP A 190 16.94 5.38 12.84
C TRP A 190 16.44 5.36 11.39
N LEU A 191 16.15 4.19 10.83
CA LEU A 191 15.56 4.08 9.50
C LEU A 191 14.03 4.26 9.54
N PHE A 192 13.38 3.55 10.47
CA PHE A 192 11.91 3.45 10.43
C PHE A 192 11.20 4.67 11.01
N LEU A 193 11.62 5.24 12.15
CA LEU A 193 10.93 6.37 12.77
C LEU A 193 10.91 7.62 11.88
N PRO A 194 12.05 8.08 11.29
CA PRO A 194 12.03 9.23 10.39
C PRO A 194 11.21 8.97 9.13
N THR A 195 11.32 7.77 8.54
CA THR A 195 10.56 7.35 7.36
C THR A 195 9.04 7.42 7.62
N ILE A 196 8.61 6.93 8.79
CA ILE A 196 7.21 6.98 9.21
C ILE A 196 6.78 8.42 9.49
N GLY A 197 7.65 9.23 10.10
CA GLY A 197 7.41 10.66 10.28
C GLY A 197 7.11 11.36 8.97
N GLY A 198 7.94 11.11 7.94
CA GLY A 198 7.72 11.61 6.58
C GLY A 198 6.40 11.12 5.98
N MET A 199 6.11 9.82 6.10
CA MET A 199 4.87 9.22 5.59
C MET A 199 3.62 9.78 6.28
N THR A 200 3.67 9.93 7.60
CA THR A 200 2.56 10.49 8.39
C THR A 200 2.30 11.95 8.02
N LEU A 201 3.37 12.76 7.91
CA LEU A 201 3.25 14.15 7.50
C LEU A 201 2.72 14.27 6.07
N GLY A 202 3.21 13.45 5.14
CA GLY A 202 2.73 13.42 3.75
C GLY A 202 1.26 13.04 3.65
N ALA A 203 0.83 12.02 4.39
CA ALA A 203 -0.56 11.60 4.46
C ALA A 203 -1.46 12.68 5.09
N PHE A 204 -1.00 13.32 6.17
CA PHE A 204 -1.71 14.44 6.80
C PHE A 204 -1.91 15.59 5.82
N ILE A 205 -0.85 16.00 5.11
CA ILE A 205 -0.92 17.07 4.11
C ILE A 205 -1.81 16.65 2.94
N SER A 206 -1.70 15.40 2.46
CA SER A 206 -2.59 14.87 1.40
C SER A 206 -4.07 15.03 1.77
N GLY A 207 -4.43 14.71 3.02
CA GLY A 207 -5.78 14.92 3.52
C GLY A 207 -6.18 16.40 3.62
N ARG A 208 -5.26 17.30 4.00
CA ARG A 208 -5.53 18.75 4.12
C ARG A 208 -5.69 19.44 2.78
N VAL A 209 -4.99 19.01 1.75
CA VAL A 209 -5.06 19.59 0.40
C VAL A 209 -6.13 18.93 -0.47
N ALA A 210 -6.77 17.89 0.03
CA ALA A 210 -7.87 17.21 -0.67
C ALA A 210 -8.99 18.19 -1.02
N GLY A 211 -9.40 18.20 -2.29
CA GLY A 211 -10.38 19.14 -2.83
C GLY A 211 -9.87 20.57 -3.08
N ARG A 212 -8.64 20.91 -2.64
CA ARG A 212 -8.01 22.22 -2.90
C ARG A 212 -7.01 22.18 -4.05
N TRP A 213 -6.23 21.09 -4.11
CA TRP A 213 -5.25 20.89 -5.17
C TRP A 213 -5.81 20.00 -6.26
N GLN A 214 -5.46 20.31 -7.50
CA GLN A 214 -5.76 19.42 -8.60
C GLN A 214 -5.01 18.09 -8.43
N PRO A 215 -5.64 16.93 -8.69
CA PRO A 215 -5.01 15.61 -8.53
C PRO A 215 -3.66 15.48 -9.26
N THR A 216 -3.57 16.00 -10.48
CA THR A 216 -2.34 15.99 -11.28
C THR A 216 -1.22 16.82 -10.67
N TYR A 217 -1.56 17.95 -10.06
CA TYR A 217 -0.59 18.80 -9.36
C TYR A 217 -0.06 18.10 -8.11
N GLN A 218 -0.96 17.53 -7.30
CA GLN A 218 -0.59 16.81 -6.07
C GLN A 218 0.34 15.64 -6.34
N VAL A 219 0.05 14.80 -7.36
CA VAL A 219 0.94 13.72 -7.78
C VAL A 219 2.28 14.26 -8.27
N GLY A 220 2.27 15.39 -8.98
CA GLY A 220 3.48 16.07 -9.43
C GLY A 220 4.39 16.52 -8.30
N VAL A 221 3.82 17.14 -7.27
CA VAL A 221 4.55 17.52 -6.04
C VAL A 221 5.10 16.29 -5.32
N GLY A 222 4.31 15.22 -5.20
CA GLY A 222 4.77 13.96 -4.64
C GLY A 222 6.01 13.42 -5.35
N TYR A 223 5.98 13.36 -6.67
CA TYR A 223 7.14 12.93 -7.48
C TYR A 223 8.32 13.90 -7.41
N ALA A 224 8.09 15.20 -7.29
CA ALA A 224 9.17 16.17 -7.10
C ALA A 224 9.90 15.93 -5.77
N CYS A 225 9.16 15.67 -4.67
CA CYS A 225 9.74 15.31 -3.38
C CYS A 225 10.58 14.02 -3.46
N ILE A 226 10.03 12.96 -4.08
CA ILE A 226 10.75 11.68 -4.25
C ILE A 226 11.98 11.88 -5.14
N GLY A 227 11.87 12.67 -6.19
CA GLY A 227 12.99 12.99 -7.10
C GLY A 227 14.13 13.75 -6.41
N VAL A 228 13.79 14.78 -5.63
CA VAL A 228 14.79 15.51 -4.82
C VAL A 228 15.44 14.58 -3.79
N ALA A 229 14.65 13.74 -3.14
CA ALA A 229 15.17 12.72 -2.21
C ALA A 229 16.14 11.75 -2.91
N ALA A 230 15.78 11.25 -4.08
CA ALA A 230 16.60 10.32 -4.84
C ALA A 230 17.92 10.95 -5.32
N ILE A 231 17.86 12.18 -5.83
CA ILE A 231 19.07 12.93 -6.26
C ILE A 231 19.97 13.20 -5.05
N GLY A 232 19.41 13.69 -3.94
CA GLY A 232 20.16 13.95 -2.72
C GLY A 232 20.79 12.66 -2.15
N ASN A 233 20.07 11.55 -2.22
CA ASN A 233 20.57 10.24 -1.78
C ASN A 233 21.72 9.74 -2.63
N VAL A 234 21.63 9.85 -3.97
CA VAL A 234 22.73 9.50 -4.87
C VAL A 234 23.92 10.40 -4.63
N ALA A 235 23.73 11.72 -4.51
CA ALA A 235 24.82 12.65 -4.23
C ALA A 235 25.49 12.35 -2.89
N TYR A 236 24.71 12.12 -1.83
CA TYR A 236 25.26 11.77 -0.52
C TYR A 236 26.13 10.51 -0.58
N ASN A 237 25.64 9.43 -1.18
CA ASN A 237 26.36 8.17 -1.27
C ASN A 237 27.54 8.20 -2.27
N ALA A 238 27.54 9.14 -3.22
CA ALA A 238 28.66 9.29 -4.17
C ALA A 238 29.83 10.09 -3.58
N PHE A 239 29.55 11.08 -2.74
CA PHE A 239 30.57 11.99 -2.22
C PHE A 239 30.99 11.71 -0.76
N ILE A 240 30.19 10.97 0.01
CA ILE A 240 30.46 10.68 1.42
C ILE A 240 30.86 9.21 1.56
N PRO A 241 32.13 8.90 1.88
CA PRO A 241 32.63 7.52 1.95
C PRO A 241 32.05 6.71 3.12
N VAL A 242 31.75 7.39 4.23
CA VAL A 242 31.22 6.75 5.45
C VAL A 242 29.82 7.29 5.73
N LEU A 243 28.84 6.41 5.65
CA LEU A 243 27.45 6.77 5.90
C LEU A 243 27.22 7.03 7.40
N THR A 244 26.56 8.11 7.72
CA THR A 244 26.26 8.50 9.10
C THR A 244 24.79 8.91 9.26
N VAL A 245 24.24 8.60 10.43
CA VAL A 245 22.93 9.13 10.81
C VAL A 245 23.06 10.54 11.39
N PRO A 246 22.12 11.45 11.18
CA PRO A 246 20.84 11.24 10.49
C PRO A 246 20.88 11.40 8.96
N TRP A 247 22.02 11.79 8.37
CA TRP A 247 22.09 12.23 6.97
C TRP A 247 21.75 11.13 5.97
N ALA A 248 22.19 9.90 6.21
CA ALA A 248 21.89 8.75 5.35
C ALA A 248 20.39 8.40 5.29
N VAL A 249 19.62 8.79 6.30
CA VAL A 249 18.19 8.47 6.42
C VAL A 249 17.30 9.64 5.97
N LEU A 250 17.82 10.87 5.95
CA LEU A 250 17.05 12.06 5.61
C LEU A 250 16.36 11.97 4.23
N PRO A 251 16.99 11.41 3.17
CA PRO A 251 16.31 11.20 1.89
C PRO A 251 15.06 10.30 2.00
N MET A 252 15.06 9.32 2.93
CA MET A 252 13.91 8.42 3.13
C MET A 252 12.70 9.17 3.70
N VAL A 253 12.93 10.17 4.54
CA VAL A 253 11.87 11.05 5.10
C VAL A 253 11.15 11.77 3.97
N LEU A 254 11.90 12.40 3.07
CA LEU A 254 11.33 13.16 1.97
C LEU A 254 10.68 12.26 0.91
N ALA A 255 11.26 11.07 0.66
CA ALA A 255 10.69 10.09 -0.25
C ALA A 255 9.36 9.54 0.28
N SER A 256 9.32 9.15 1.55
CA SER A 256 8.10 8.63 2.18
C SER A 256 6.99 9.69 2.25
N PHE A 257 7.34 10.94 2.50
CA PHE A 257 6.44 12.09 2.40
C PHE A 257 5.83 12.20 1.00
N GLY A 258 6.66 12.17 -0.06
CA GLY A 258 6.19 12.25 -1.45
C GLY A 258 5.29 11.08 -1.83
N VAL A 259 5.63 9.86 -1.42
CA VAL A 259 4.81 8.66 -1.62
C VAL A 259 3.43 8.83 -0.98
N ALA A 260 3.38 9.21 0.30
CA ALA A 260 2.13 9.38 1.02
C ALA A 260 1.26 10.52 0.46
N LEU A 261 1.87 11.53 -0.13
CA LEU A 261 1.17 12.63 -0.77
C LEU A 261 0.46 12.18 -2.07
N MET A 262 1.11 11.35 -2.90
CA MET A 262 0.59 10.98 -4.22
C MET A 262 -0.27 9.70 -4.23
N PHE A 263 0.03 8.74 -3.35
CA PHE A 263 -0.54 7.39 -3.43
C PHE A 263 -2.08 7.35 -3.32
N PRO A 264 -2.74 8.10 -2.40
CA PRO A 264 -4.20 8.13 -2.32
C PRO A 264 -4.86 8.64 -3.60
N VAL A 265 -4.25 9.61 -4.26
CA VAL A 265 -4.76 10.20 -5.50
C VAL A 265 -4.71 9.20 -6.65
N LEU A 266 -3.57 8.49 -6.81
CA LEU A 266 -3.43 7.45 -7.84
C LEU A 266 -4.38 6.27 -7.59
N ALA A 267 -4.55 5.86 -6.33
CA ALA A 267 -5.48 4.79 -5.97
C ALA A 267 -6.93 5.17 -6.33
N LEU A 268 -7.37 6.37 -5.98
CA LEU A 268 -8.71 6.86 -6.31
C LEU A 268 -8.89 6.97 -7.82
N ALA A 269 -7.91 7.49 -8.56
CA ALA A 269 -7.99 7.59 -10.01
C ALA A 269 -8.21 6.22 -10.69
N ILE A 270 -7.61 5.15 -10.16
CA ILE A 270 -7.85 3.78 -10.64
C ILE A 270 -9.26 3.31 -10.29
N LEU A 271 -9.73 3.51 -9.06
CA LEU A 271 -11.04 3.06 -8.61
C LEU A 271 -12.19 3.77 -9.35
N ASP A 272 -11.99 5.04 -9.71
CA ASP A 272 -12.97 5.85 -10.46
C ASP A 272 -13.12 5.40 -11.92
N MET A 273 -12.11 4.74 -12.50
CA MET A 273 -12.23 4.14 -13.82
C MET A 273 -13.19 2.93 -13.86
N TYR A 274 -13.43 2.28 -12.71
CA TYR A 274 -14.18 1.03 -12.62
C TYR A 274 -15.25 1.06 -11.52
N PRO A 275 -16.28 1.92 -11.63
CA PRO A 275 -17.27 2.11 -10.55
C PRO A 275 -18.02 0.84 -10.14
N ARG A 276 -18.26 -0.07 -11.10
CA ARG A 276 -18.95 -1.35 -10.87
C ARG A 276 -18.01 -2.48 -10.43
N GLN A 277 -16.69 -2.31 -10.61
CA GLN A 277 -15.66 -3.35 -10.39
C GLN A 277 -14.50 -2.81 -9.52
N ARG A 278 -14.81 -1.93 -8.54
CA ARG A 278 -13.80 -1.30 -7.68
C ARG A 278 -12.95 -2.32 -6.93
N GLY A 279 -13.56 -3.40 -6.46
CA GLY A 279 -12.86 -4.49 -5.79
C GLY A 279 -11.86 -5.19 -6.71
N SER A 280 -12.24 -5.48 -7.97
CA SER A 280 -11.34 -6.09 -8.96
C SER A 280 -10.17 -5.18 -9.31
N ALA A 281 -10.46 -3.89 -9.54
CA ALA A 281 -9.44 -2.87 -9.83
C ALA A 281 -8.46 -2.70 -8.66
N SER A 282 -8.96 -2.63 -7.42
CA SER A 282 -8.14 -2.57 -6.20
C SER A 282 -7.28 -3.81 -6.02
N SER A 283 -7.84 -5.02 -6.26
CA SER A 283 -7.08 -6.28 -6.21
C SER A 283 -5.94 -6.29 -7.21
N LEU A 284 -6.18 -5.87 -8.45
CA LEU A 284 -5.17 -5.88 -9.50
C LEU A 284 -4.08 -4.84 -9.24
N GLN A 285 -4.44 -3.65 -8.73
CA GLN A 285 -3.48 -2.64 -8.28
C GLN A 285 -2.60 -3.18 -7.15
N ALA A 286 -3.21 -3.81 -6.13
CA ALA A 286 -2.47 -4.42 -5.03
C ALA A 286 -1.56 -5.57 -5.52
N PHE A 287 -2.04 -6.39 -6.45
CA PHE A 287 -1.25 -7.46 -7.07
C PHE A 287 -0.01 -6.90 -7.78
N THR A 288 -0.17 -5.86 -8.62
CA THR A 288 0.95 -5.20 -9.29
C THR A 288 1.99 -4.68 -8.28
N GLN A 289 1.54 -4.06 -7.21
CA GLN A 289 2.41 -3.56 -6.13
C GLN A 289 3.15 -4.70 -5.44
N LEU A 290 2.45 -5.79 -5.07
CA LEU A 290 3.04 -6.92 -4.34
C LEU A 290 4.01 -7.71 -5.20
N VAL A 291 3.74 -7.90 -6.49
CA VAL A 291 4.67 -8.56 -7.41
C VAL A 291 5.95 -7.75 -7.54
N LEU A 292 5.85 -6.43 -7.73
CA LEU A 292 7.04 -5.59 -7.77
C LEU A 292 7.81 -5.63 -6.45
N ASN A 293 7.11 -5.56 -5.31
CA ASN A 293 7.74 -5.67 -3.99
C ASN A 293 8.45 -7.02 -3.80
N ALA A 294 7.88 -8.13 -4.28
CA ALA A 294 8.49 -9.45 -4.24
C ALA A 294 9.78 -9.50 -5.07
N VAL A 295 9.79 -8.92 -6.26
CA VAL A 295 11.00 -8.80 -7.10
C VAL A 295 12.05 -7.92 -6.42
N VAL A 296 11.64 -6.79 -5.84
CA VAL A 296 12.54 -5.89 -5.11
C VAL A 296 13.17 -6.62 -3.92
N ALA A 297 12.39 -7.29 -3.09
CA ALA A 297 12.89 -7.97 -1.90
C ALA A 297 13.70 -9.22 -2.22
N GLY A 298 13.24 -10.04 -3.18
CA GLY A 298 13.86 -11.34 -3.47
C GLY A 298 15.04 -11.28 -4.43
N VAL A 299 15.12 -10.28 -5.29
CA VAL A 299 16.16 -10.18 -6.32
C VAL A 299 17.00 -8.92 -6.17
N LEU A 300 16.37 -7.75 -6.13
CA LEU A 300 17.10 -6.50 -6.22
C LEU A 300 17.74 -6.09 -4.89
N SER A 301 17.07 -6.33 -3.76
CA SER A 301 17.63 -6.04 -2.45
C SER A 301 18.93 -6.81 -2.20
N PRO A 302 19.03 -8.14 -2.39
CA PRO A 302 20.28 -8.86 -2.24
C PRO A 302 21.41 -8.39 -3.18
N LEU A 303 21.06 -7.95 -4.39
CA LEU A 303 22.06 -7.49 -5.38
C LEU A 303 22.57 -6.08 -5.08
N LEU A 304 21.72 -5.19 -4.57
CA LEU A 304 22.03 -3.77 -4.43
C LEU A 304 22.43 -3.36 -3.01
N SER A 305 22.13 -4.18 -2.00
CA SER A 305 22.34 -3.83 -0.59
C SER A 305 23.81 -3.83 -0.12
N HIS A 306 24.74 -4.34 -0.93
CA HIS A 306 26.18 -4.37 -0.58
C HIS A 306 26.85 -2.98 -0.59
N HIS A 307 26.29 -2.00 -1.29
CA HIS A 307 26.84 -0.65 -1.39
C HIS A 307 25.72 0.40 -1.32
N GLY A 308 25.92 1.43 -0.50
CA GLY A 308 24.93 2.53 -0.35
C GLY A 308 24.61 3.22 -1.68
N LEU A 309 25.60 3.42 -2.56
CA LEU A 309 25.39 4.02 -3.87
C LEU A 309 24.52 3.15 -4.77
N HIS A 310 24.62 1.83 -4.74
CA HIS A 310 23.76 0.95 -5.52
C HIS A 310 22.31 1.03 -5.07
N LEU A 311 22.07 1.07 -3.75
CA LEU A 311 20.72 1.30 -3.20
C LEU A 311 20.16 2.66 -3.65
N ALA A 312 20.98 3.72 -3.60
CA ALA A 312 20.59 5.05 -4.02
C ALA A 312 20.25 5.12 -5.52
N LEU A 313 21.05 4.49 -6.38
CA LEU A 313 20.80 4.38 -7.82
C LEU A 313 19.55 3.54 -8.11
N GLY A 314 19.33 2.46 -7.37
CA GLY A 314 18.11 1.65 -7.46
C GLY A 314 16.86 2.49 -7.14
N MET A 315 16.89 3.26 -6.05
CA MET A 315 15.83 4.20 -5.69
C MET A 315 15.61 5.24 -6.79
N ALA A 316 16.67 5.84 -7.32
CA ALA A 316 16.58 6.83 -8.40
C ALA A 316 15.98 6.24 -9.68
N GLY A 317 16.38 5.01 -10.06
CA GLY A 317 15.84 4.30 -11.20
C GLY A 317 14.34 4.03 -11.08
N PHE A 318 13.89 3.54 -9.92
CA PHE A 318 12.46 3.35 -9.64
C PHE A 318 11.68 4.67 -9.66
N THR A 319 12.24 5.72 -9.07
CA THR A 319 11.63 7.06 -9.07
C THR A 319 11.45 7.58 -10.49
N LEU A 320 12.48 7.45 -11.32
CA LEU A 320 12.44 7.85 -12.72
C LEU A 320 11.38 7.07 -13.51
N LEU A 321 11.34 5.74 -13.38
CA LEU A 321 10.34 4.90 -14.03
C LEU A 321 8.93 5.30 -13.64
N GLY A 322 8.65 5.44 -12.34
CA GLY A 322 7.34 5.86 -11.85
C GLY A 322 6.93 7.24 -12.37
N TRP A 323 7.86 8.21 -12.35
CA TRP A 323 7.63 9.53 -12.89
C TRP A 323 7.36 9.53 -14.40
N LEU A 324 8.07 8.70 -15.18
CA LEU A 324 7.84 8.55 -16.62
C LEU A 324 6.44 8.02 -16.91
N PHE A 325 5.98 6.99 -16.19
CA PHE A 325 4.63 6.46 -16.35
C PHE A 325 3.56 7.50 -15.99
N TRP A 326 3.76 8.24 -14.90
CA TRP A 326 2.85 9.31 -14.53
C TRP A 326 2.85 10.45 -15.56
N ARG A 327 4.02 10.88 -16.02
CA ARG A 327 4.12 11.93 -17.07
C ARG A 327 3.46 11.49 -18.38
N TRP A 328 3.61 10.22 -18.73
CA TRP A 328 2.93 9.66 -19.89
C TRP A 328 1.41 9.75 -19.72
N GLU A 329 0.87 9.29 -18.59
CA GLU A 329 -0.57 9.39 -18.31
C GLU A 329 -1.04 10.84 -18.34
N ALA A 330 -0.33 11.76 -17.70
CA ALA A 330 -0.70 13.17 -17.67
C ALA A 330 -0.71 13.81 -19.09
N ARG A 331 0.18 13.38 -19.98
CA ARG A 331 0.19 13.84 -21.39
C ARG A 331 -0.98 13.28 -22.18
N VAL A 332 -1.28 12.00 -22.02
CA VAL A 332 -2.40 11.34 -22.71
C VAL A 332 -3.74 11.91 -22.22
N ALA A 333 -3.91 12.10 -20.91
CA ALA A 333 -5.12 12.67 -20.34
C ALA A 333 -5.39 14.12 -20.82
N ARG A 334 -4.34 14.90 -21.11
CA ARG A 334 -4.51 16.25 -21.69
C ARG A 334 -4.94 16.21 -23.15
N ARG A 335 -4.50 15.20 -23.93
CA ARG A 335 -4.85 15.06 -25.36
C ARG A 335 -6.25 14.45 -25.56
N PHE A 336 -6.64 13.56 -24.65
CA PHE A 336 -7.91 12.85 -24.67
C PHE A 336 -8.55 12.97 -23.29
N PRO A 337 -9.20 14.12 -22.98
CA PRO A 337 -9.83 14.28 -21.67
C PRO A 337 -10.90 13.20 -21.50
N PRO A 338 -10.98 12.56 -20.32
CA PRO A 338 -12.05 11.61 -20.03
C PRO A 338 -13.40 12.32 -20.18
N PRO A 339 -14.45 11.61 -20.63
CA PRO A 339 -15.79 12.18 -20.70
C PRO A 339 -16.17 12.77 -19.34
N PRO A 340 -16.85 13.92 -19.29
CA PRO A 340 -17.31 14.49 -18.04
C PRO A 340 -18.09 13.42 -17.28
N SER A 341 -17.80 13.26 -15.98
CA SER A 341 -18.61 12.43 -15.11
C SER A 341 -20.05 12.89 -15.26
N SER A 342 -20.96 11.97 -15.65
CA SER A 342 -22.38 12.27 -15.77
C SER A 342 -22.83 13.03 -14.52
N PRO A 343 -23.55 14.17 -14.67
CA PRO A 343 -24.05 14.89 -13.51
C PRO A 343 -24.81 13.89 -12.66
N THR A 344 -24.49 13.84 -11.37
CA THR A 344 -25.33 13.16 -10.38
C THR A 344 -26.71 13.77 -10.53
N LEU A 345 -27.68 13.01 -11.07
CA LEU A 345 -29.08 13.39 -11.03
C LEU A 345 -29.37 13.73 -9.57
N GLU A 346 -29.76 14.97 -9.33
CA GLU A 346 -30.22 15.38 -8.00
C GLU A 346 -31.40 14.49 -7.60
N PRO A 347 -31.56 14.15 -6.30
CA PRO A 347 -32.64 13.25 -5.83
C PRO A 347 -34.05 13.81 -6.02
N GLY A 348 -34.31 14.71 -6.94
CA GLY A 348 -35.55 15.38 -7.22
C GLY A 348 -36.07 15.27 -8.64
N GLU A 349 -35.36 14.69 -9.59
CA GLU A 349 -35.78 14.57 -11.00
C GLU A 349 -36.32 13.19 -11.41
N GLN A 350 -36.93 12.47 -10.46
CA GLN A 350 -37.79 11.33 -10.75
C GLN A 350 -39.23 11.69 -10.35
N LEU A 351 -39.94 12.37 -11.24
CA LEU A 351 -41.40 12.39 -11.30
C LEU A 351 -41.84 11.70 -12.59
#